data_07919a7274d466c991c73f07022fc02d
#
_entry.id   07919a7274d466c991c73f07022fc02d
#
_cell.length_a   1.000
_cell.length_b   1.000
_cell.length_c   1.000
_cell.angle_alpha   90.00
_cell.angle_beta   90.00
_cell.angle_gamma   90.00
#
_symmetry.space_group_name_H-M   'P 1'
#
loop_
_entity.id
_entity.type
_entity.pdbx_description
1 polymer ?
#
loop_
_entity_poly.entity_id
_entity_poly.type
_entity_poly.pdbx_seq_one_letter_code
_entity_poly.pdbx_strand_id
1 'polypeptide(L)'
;ELVMTQSPSSLSASVGDRVTISCRASQNIGKYLNWYRQKPGKAPELLIYGTSTLQSGVPSRFSGSGFGTDFTLTISSLQPEDFATYFCQQSYSSPYTFGPGTRVEVKRT
;
A
#
# COMPACT_ATOMS: atom_id res chain seq x y z
N GLU A 1 6.68 -11.93 -16.84
CA GLU A 1 6.75 -10.74 -16.02
C GLU A 1 5.82 -10.85 -14.81
N LEU A 2 6.31 -10.43 -13.65
CA LEU A 2 5.52 -10.49 -12.43
C LEU A 2 4.37 -9.48 -12.47
N VAL A 3 3.17 -9.96 -12.15
CA VAL A 3 1.98 -9.11 -12.13
C VAL A 3 1.55 -8.91 -10.69
N MET A 4 1.31 -7.65 -10.31
CA MET A 4 0.81 -7.30 -8.99
C MET A 4 -0.64 -6.86 -9.11
N THR A 5 -1.48 -7.35 -8.21
CA THR A 5 -2.88 -6.96 -8.14
C THR A 5 -3.18 -6.41 -6.76
N GLN A 6 -4.18 -5.55 -6.67
CA GLN A 6 -4.58 -4.95 -5.41
C GLN A 6 -6.09 -4.99 -5.24
N SER A 7 -6.53 -5.06 -3.99
CA SER A 7 -7.94 -4.97 -3.67
C SER A 7 -8.13 -4.26 -2.33
N PRO A 8 -9.19 -3.49 -2.20
CA PRO A 8 -10.11 -3.13 -3.26
C PRO A 8 -9.47 -2.14 -4.24
N SER A 9 -10.12 -1.84 -5.36
CA SER A 9 -9.61 -0.81 -6.27
C SER A 9 -9.84 0.59 -5.69
N SER A 10 -10.88 0.75 -4.89
CA SER A 10 -11.13 1.98 -4.14
C SER A 10 -11.99 1.68 -2.92
N LEU A 11 -11.91 2.57 -1.94
CA LEU A 11 -12.76 2.48 -0.75
C LEU A 11 -13.03 3.87 -0.21
N SER A 12 -14.13 4.01 0.52
CA SER A 12 -14.49 5.26 1.19
C SER A 12 -14.42 5.04 2.69
N ALA A 13 -13.84 5.99 3.40
CA ALA A 13 -13.66 5.88 4.84
C ALA A 13 -13.64 7.24 5.48
N SER A 14 -13.68 7.28 6.81
CA SER A 14 -13.68 8.51 7.59
C SER A 14 -12.38 8.62 8.39
N VAL A 15 -12.03 9.84 8.77
CA VAL A 15 -10.88 10.07 9.66
C VAL A 15 -11.09 9.22 10.93
N GLY A 16 -10.03 8.54 11.33
CA GLY A 16 -10.07 7.65 12.50
C GLY A 16 -10.36 6.20 12.18
N ASP A 17 -10.84 5.90 10.99
CA ASP A 17 -11.14 4.52 10.60
C ASP A 17 -9.86 3.69 10.43
N ARG A 18 -10.01 2.38 10.65
CA ARG A 18 -8.95 1.41 10.34
C ARG A 18 -9.17 0.90 8.92
N VAL A 19 -8.12 0.95 8.12
CA VAL A 19 -8.19 0.54 6.71
C VAL A 19 -7.16 -0.54 6.44
N THR A 20 -7.55 -1.57 5.72
CA THR A 20 -6.64 -2.63 5.28
C THR A 20 -6.73 -2.77 3.76
N ILE A 21 -5.58 -2.76 3.10
CA ILE A 21 -5.46 -2.89 1.66
C ILE A 21 -4.65 -4.14 1.36
N SER A 22 -5.07 -4.90 0.37
CA SER A 22 -4.41 -6.15 0.00
C SER A 22 -3.65 -6.02 -1.32
N CYS A 23 -2.56 -6.77 -1.42
CA CYS A 23 -1.73 -6.84 -2.60
C CYS A 23 -1.37 -8.30 -2.84
N ARG A 24 -1.43 -8.74 -4.09
CA ARG A 24 -1.08 -10.12 -4.43
C ARG A 24 -0.11 -10.13 -5.60
N ALA A 25 0.92 -10.97 -5.48
CA ALA A 25 1.90 -11.19 -6.53
C ALA A 25 1.56 -12.47 -7.31
N SER A 26 1.82 -12.47 -8.61
CA SER A 26 1.55 -13.64 -9.45
C SER A 26 2.54 -14.78 -9.18
N GLN A 27 3.64 -14.50 -8.51
CA GLN A 27 4.64 -15.50 -8.13
C GLN A 27 5.16 -15.15 -6.74
N ASN A 28 5.81 -16.11 -6.10
CA ASN A 28 6.43 -15.89 -4.79
C ASN A 28 7.53 -14.84 -4.91
N ILE A 29 7.41 -13.77 -4.15
CA ILE A 29 8.40 -12.69 -4.13
C ILE A 29 9.07 -12.56 -2.77
N GLY A 30 8.86 -13.55 -1.88
CA GLY A 30 9.44 -13.52 -0.55
C GLY A 30 8.92 -12.32 0.24
N LYS A 31 9.84 -11.47 0.68
CA LYS A 31 9.51 -10.24 1.39
C LYS A 31 9.84 -8.98 0.58
N TYR A 32 10.07 -9.13 -0.70
CA TYR A 32 10.47 -7.99 -1.54
C TYR A 32 9.27 -7.23 -2.05
N LEU A 33 8.50 -6.68 -1.11
CA LEU A 33 7.27 -5.92 -1.38
C LEU A 33 7.36 -4.57 -0.69
N ASN A 34 7.08 -3.51 -1.44
CA ASN A 34 7.13 -2.14 -0.95
C ASN A 34 5.77 -1.50 -1.12
N TRP A 35 5.45 -0.52 -0.25
CA TRP A 35 4.19 0.24 -0.32
C TRP A 35 4.48 1.71 -0.47
N TYR A 36 3.73 2.37 -1.36
CA TYR A 36 3.85 3.80 -1.65
C TYR A 36 2.50 4.48 -1.44
N ARG A 37 2.54 5.75 -1.05
CA ARG A 37 1.35 6.60 -0.98
C ARG A 37 1.54 7.74 -1.97
N GLN A 38 0.53 7.96 -2.81
CA GLN A 38 0.55 9.09 -3.75
C GLN A 38 -0.62 10.00 -3.43
N LYS A 39 -0.32 11.17 -2.87
CA LYS A 39 -1.31 12.20 -2.61
C LYS A 39 -1.70 12.87 -3.92
N PRO A 40 -2.93 13.40 -4.03
CA PRO A 40 -3.37 14.04 -5.26
C PRO A 40 -2.39 15.13 -5.72
N GLY A 41 -1.98 15.05 -7.00
CA GLY A 41 -1.06 16.02 -7.59
C GLY A 41 0.37 15.94 -7.11
N LYS A 42 0.74 14.91 -6.35
CA LYS A 42 2.09 14.77 -5.80
C LYS A 42 2.74 13.50 -6.33
N ALA A 43 4.06 13.41 -6.15
CA ALA A 43 4.80 12.19 -6.47
C ALA A 43 4.55 11.13 -5.41
N PRO A 44 4.68 9.85 -5.77
CA PRO A 44 4.55 8.78 -4.78
C PRO A 44 5.63 8.88 -3.71
N GLU A 45 5.28 8.51 -2.48
CA GLU A 45 6.19 8.47 -1.34
C GLU A 45 6.33 7.04 -0.86
N LEU A 46 7.55 6.60 -0.60
CA LEU A 46 7.78 5.27 -0.03
C LEU A 46 7.34 5.29 1.44
N LEU A 47 6.46 4.36 1.79
CA LEU A 47 5.99 4.20 3.18
C LEU A 47 6.69 3.03 3.86
N ILE A 48 6.71 1.89 3.20
CA ILE A 48 7.17 0.63 3.77
C ILE A 48 8.01 -0.09 2.73
N TYR A 49 9.12 -0.67 3.16
CA TYR A 49 9.92 -1.51 2.29
C TYR A 49 10.19 -2.84 2.98
N GLY A 50 10.51 -3.86 2.17
CA GLY A 50 10.76 -5.20 2.71
C GLY A 50 9.57 -5.75 3.47
N THR A 51 8.36 -5.43 3.01
CA THR A 51 7.09 -5.90 3.53
C THR A 51 6.63 -5.17 4.80
N SER A 52 7.52 -4.96 5.79
CA SER A 52 7.09 -4.47 7.10
C SER A 52 7.96 -3.38 7.71
N THR A 53 9.01 -2.93 7.01
CA THR A 53 9.90 -1.90 7.56
C THR A 53 9.41 -0.52 7.17
N LEU A 54 9.11 0.31 8.17
CA LEU A 54 8.70 1.69 7.91
C LEU A 54 9.89 2.52 7.44
N GLN A 55 9.67 3.29 6.37
CA GLN A 55 10.64 4.28 5.93
C GLN A 55 10.78 5.35 7.01
N SER A 56 11.98 5.89 7.14
CA SER A 56 12.25 6.94 8.12
C SER A 56 11.26 8.10 7.96
N GLY A 57 10.67 8.52 9.07
CA GLY A 57 9.71 9.63 9.09
C GLY A 57 8.28 9.23 8.85
N VAL A 58 8.01 7.97 8.51
CA VAL A 58 6.64 7.50 8.29
C VAL A 58 5.97 7.21 9.63
N PRO A 59 4.75 7.71 9.85
CA PRO A 59 4.06 7.51 11.13
C PRO A 59 3.79 6.05 11.43
N SER A 60 3.76 5.71 12.71
CA SER A 60 3.58 4.33 13.18
C SER A 60 2.17 3.79 12.94
N ARG A 61 1.23 4.64 12.51
CA ARG A 61 -0.11 4.13 12.18
C ARG A 61 -0.11 3.24 10.94
N PHE A 62 0.95 3.30 10.15
CA PHE A 62 1.13 2.42 8.99
C PHE A 62 1.83 1.14 9.41
N SER A 63 1.33 -0.01 8.93
CA SER A 63 2.00 -1.28 9.14
C SER A 63 1.77 -2.17 7.94
N GLY A 64 2.74 -3.03 7.68
CA GLY A 64 2.65 -3.97 6.57
C GLY A 64 2.96 -5.38 7.04
N SER A 65 2.38 -6.36 6.36
CA SER A 65 2.64 -7.76 6.65
C SER A 65 2.46 -8.60 5.40
N GLY A 66 2.89 -9.86 5.47
CA GLY A 66 2.74 -10.81 4.39
C GLY A 66 4.04 -11.53 4.09
N PHE A 67 3.92 -12.50 3.21
CA PHE A 67 5.08 -13.24 2.72
C PHE A 67 4.67 -14.03 1.49
N GLY A 68 5.54 -14.07 0.49
CA GLY A 68 5.31 -14.90 -0.68
C GLY A 68 4.46 -14.23 -1.73
N THR A 69 3.14 -14.39 -1.66
CA THR A 69 2.24 -13.84 -2.67
C THR A 69 1.19 -12.90 -2.12
N ASP A 70 0.88 -12.98 -0.82
CA ASP A 70 -0.21 -12.18 -0.22
C ASP A 70 0.35 -11.22 0.81
N PHE A 71 0.00 -9.94 0.63
CA PHE A 71 0.52 -8.85 1.48
C PHE A 71 -0.59 -7.90 1.84
N THR A 72 -0.46 -7.25 2.99
CA THR A 72 -1.43 -6.25 3.42
C THR A 72 -0.74 -5.00 3.95
N LEU A 73 -1.40 -3.86 3.72
CA LEU A 73 -1.07 -2.59 4.34
C LEU A 73 -2.22 -2.20 5.23
N THR A 74 -1.94 -1.87 6.48
CA THR A 74 -2.97 -1.43 7.43
C THR A 74 -2.65 -0.02 7.91
N ILE A 75 -3.68 0.82 7.90
CA ILE A 75 -3.62 2.15 8.50
C ILE A 75 -4.54 2.08 9.71
N SER A 76 -3.99 2.16 10.92
CA SER A 76 -4.75 1.91 12.14
C SER A 76 -5.78 2.99 12.43
N SER A 77 -5.50 4.23 12.03
CA SER A 77 -6.40 5.37 12.26
C SER A 77 -6.15 6.39 11.17
N LEU A 78 -7.02 6.44 10.18
CA LEU A 78 -6.88 7.34 9.03
C LEU A 78 -6.81 8.79 9.46
N GLN A 79 -5.85 9.52 8.88
CA GLN A 79 -5.72 10.95 9.04
C GLN A 79 -6.08 11.63 7.71
N PRO A 80 -6.35 12.95 7.73
CA PRO A 80 -6.72 13.63 6.48
C PRO A 80 -5.72 13.46 5.33
N GLU A 81 -4.43 13.44 5.64
CA GLU A 81 -3.40 13.29 4.61
C GLU A 81 -3.31 11.86 4.05
N ASP A 82 -4.05 10.92 4.64
CA ASP A 82 -4.04 9.53 4.17
C ASP A 82 -5.06 9.26 3.07
N PHE A 83 -5.92 10.23 2.76
CA PHE A 83 -6.83 10.08 1.63
C PHE A 83 -6.02 10.29 0.35
N ALA A 84 -5.62 9.19 -0.26
CA ALA A 84 -4.64 9.15 -1.34
C ALA A 84 -4.77 7.83 -2.06
N THR A 85 -3.90 7.58 -3.04
CA THR A 85 -3.83 6.30 -3.73
C THR A 85 -2.59 5.55 -3.22
N TYR A 86 -2.76 4.27 -2.94
CA TYR A 86 -1.71 3.42 -2.41
C TYR A 86 -1.32 2.37 -3.42
N PHE A 87 -0.02 2.16 -3.61
CA PHE A 87 0.52 1.19 -4.57
C PHE A 87 1.45 0.23 -3.87
N CYS A 88 1.34 -1.05 -4.22
CA CYS A 88 2.37 -2.01 -3.86
C CYS A 88 3.31 -2.20 -5.05
N GLN A 89 4.54 -2.60 -4.77
CA GLN A 89 5.56 -2.79 -5.78
C GLN A 89 6.42 -3.96 -5.38
N GLN A 90 6.66 -4.89 -6.31
CA GLN A 90 7.64 -5.95 -6.06
C GLN A 90 9.03 -5.47 -6.47
N SER A 91 10.01 -5.80 -5.64
CA SER A 91 11.42 -5.56 -5.93
C SER A 91 12.21 -6.87 -5.98
N TYR A 92 11.49 -7.96 -6.26
CA TYR A 92 12.07 -9.29 -6.32
C TYR A 92 12.83 -9.53 -7.63
N SER A 93 12.26 -9.08 -8.75
CA SER A 93 12.91 -9.27 -10.04
C SER A 93 12.59 -8.11 -10.99
N SER A 94 13.56 -7.78 -11.83
CA SER A 94 13.41 -6.77 -12.87
C SER A 94 12.60 -7.31 -14.04
N PRO A 95 11.77 -6.46 -14.65
CA PRO A 95 11.48 -5.10 -14.23
C PRO A 95 10.60 -5.09 -12.99
N TYR A 96 10.87 -4.17 -12.07
CA TYR A 96 10.02 -3.99 -10.89
C TYR A 96 8.66 -3.51 -11.35
N THR A 97 7.61 -4.15 -10.83
CA THR A 97 6.25 -3.85 -11.28
C THR A 97 5.40 -3.42 -10.11
N PHE A 98 4.44 -2.54 -10.39
CA PHE A 98 3.51 -1.99 -9.40
C PHE A 98 2.15 -2.62 -9.55
N GLY A 99 1.39 -2.64 -8.47
CA GLY A 99 -0.03 -2.92 -8.54
C GLY A 99 -0.78 -1.73 -9.15
N PRO A 100 -2.06 -1.92 -9.47
CA PRO A 100 -2.86 -0.88 -10.12
C PRO A 100 -3.28 0.26 -9.19
N GLY A 101 -3.09 0.09 -7.89
CA GLY A 101 -3.43 1.11 -6.91
C GLY A 101 -4.76 0.87 -6.22
N THR A 102 -4.86 1.38 -4.99
CA THR A 102 -6.10 1.41 -4.23
C THR A 102 -6.33 2.86 -3.83
N ARG A 103 -7.47 3.43 -4.23
CA ARG A 103 -7.79 4.81 -3.89
C ARG A 103 -8.61 4.85 -2.61
N VAL A 104 -8.12 5.60 -1.63
CA VAL A 104 -8.81 5.79 -0.35
C VAL A 104 -9.45 7.18 -0.37
N GLU A 105 -10.78 7.22 -0.35
CA GLU A 105 -11.56 8.45 -0.48
C GLU A 105 -12.29 8.75 0.81
N VAL A 106 -12.53 10.04 1.05
CA VAL A 106 -13.27 10.47 2.24
C VAL A 106 -14.76 10.13 2.05
N LYS A 107 -15.35 9.55 3.08
CA LYS A 107 -16.76 9.19 3.06
C LYS A 107 -17.60 10.45 3.19
N ARG A 108 -18.59 10.58 2.32
CA ARG A 108 -19.52 11.69 2.38
C ARG A 108 -20.77 11.29 3.15
N THR A 109 -21.27 12.20 3.95
CA THR A 109 -22.52 12.01 4.70
C THR A 109 -23.62 12.88 4.12
#